data_67a27138e9644abd6359923e88ea3b06
#
_entry.id   67a27138e9644abd6359923e88ea3b06
#
_cell.length_a   1.000
_cell.length_b   1.000
_cell.length_c   1.000
_cell.angle_alpha   90.00
_cell.angle_beta   90.00
_cell.angle_gamma   90.00
#
_symmetry.space_group_name_H-M   'P 1'
#
loop_
_entity.id
_entity.type
_entity.pdbx_description
1 polymer ?
#
loop_
_entity_poly.entity_id
_entity_poly.type
_entity_poly.pdbx_seq_one_letter_code
_entity_poly.pdbx_strand_id
1 'polypeptide(L)'
;EFYRTIILQSLKLKKFDYALNIINGYKKDLHPERRENMHLYACALYNFYSGNFEEALSHCQRVKLNHFALKIDLKSLMLMICYELDQEISANSIIDSFRHFITNNRILSVAERRKQKSFIEVITKLFMLRRSGNLSYGYELKKLIANDLPYKKWIEEKLLDLKVIKRKDRK
;
A
#
# COMPACT_ATOMS: atom_id res chain seq x y z
N GLU A 1 -1.47 13.80 10.98
CA GLU A 1 -1.71 13.68 9.52
C GLU A 1 -0.60 14.34 8.70
N PHE A 2 -0.17 15.55 9.05
CA PHE A 2 0.83 16.32 8.30
C PHE A 2 2.17 15.57 8.11
N TYR A 3 2.74 15.00 9.17
CA TYR A 3 3.98 14.21 9.14
C TYR A 3 3.93 13.08 8.09
N ARG A 4 2.87 12.26 8.10
CA ARG A 4 2.67 11.18 7.14
C ARG A 4 2.54 11.70 5.71
N THR A 5 1.80 12.78 5.52
CA THR A 5 1.54 13.35 4.19
C THR A 5 2.82 13.85 3.55
N ILE A 6 3.66 14.59 4.30
CA ILE A 6 4.94 15.10 3.79
C ILE A 6 5.85 13.94 3.38
N ILE A 7 6.00 12.93 4.23
CA ILE A 7 6.85 11.77 3.94
C ILE A 7 6.36 11.07 2.67
N LEU A 8 5.07 10.76 2.58
CA LEU A 8 4.51 10.06 1.43
C LEU A 8 4.68 10.84 0.13
N GLN A 9 4.48 12.17 0.15
CA GLN A 9 4.69 13.00 -1.03
C GLN A 9 6.17 13.07 -1.42
N SER A 10 7.07 13.21 -0.44
CA SER A 10 8.51 13.22 -0.69
C SER A 10 8.98 11.91 -1.33
N LEU A 11 8.51 10.78 -0.85
CA LEU A 11 8.82 9.45 -1.40
C LEU A 11 8.26 9.27 -2.81
N LYS A 12 7.03 9.71 -3.07
CA LYS A 12 6.43 9.70 -4.42
C LYS A 12 7.22 10.57 -5.42
N LEU A 13 7.83 11.64 -4.94
CA LEU A 13 8.69 12.53 -5.72
C LEU A 13 10.16 12.06 -5.78
N LYS A 14 10.47 10.87 -5.21
CA LYS A 14 11.82 10.30 -5.10
C LYS A 14 12.83 11.17 -4.34
N LYS A 15 12.35 12.03 -3.42
CA LYS A 15 13.17 12.87 -2.53
C LYS A 15 13.50 12.09 -1.25
N PHE A 16 14.28 11.00 -1.39
CA PHE A 16 14.55 10.06 -0.29
C PHE A 16 15.29 10.70 0.88
N ASP A 17 16.33 11.49 0.62
CA ASP A 17 17.10 12.14 1.69
C ASP A 17 16.23 13.10 2.49
N TYR A 18 15.37 13.86 1.82
CA TYR A 18 14.43 14.77 2.49
C TYR A 18 13.42 13.99 3.34
N ALA A 19 12.86 12.89 2.80
CA ALA A 19 11.96 12.03 3.57
C ALA A 19 12.65 11.45 4.81
N LEU A 20 13.89 10.97 4.68
CA LEU A 20 14.66 10.42 5.80
C LEU A 20 14.96 11.47 6.87
N ASN A 21 15.31 12.69 6.47
CA ASN A 21 15.51 13.81 7.40
C ASN A 21 14.24 14.13 8.18
N ILE A 22 13.06 14.11 7.54
CA ILE A 22 11.77 14.29 8.23
C ILE A 22 11.50 13.14 9.20
N ILE A 23 11.72 11.88 8.78
CA ILE A 23 11.49 10.69 9.60
C ILE A 23 12.32 10.75 10.89
N ASN A 24 13.58 11.09 10.79
CA ASN A 24 14.51 11.12 11.94
C ASN A 24 14.38 12.40 12.76
N GLY A 25 14.28 13.55 12.10
CA GLY A 25 14.30 14.86 12.77
C GLY A 25 13.05 15.14 13.59
N TYR A 26 11.88 14.77 13.08
CA TYR A 26 10.59 15.10 13.71
C TYR A 26 10.00 13.97 14.57
N LYS A 27 10.72 12.88 14.80
CA LYS A 27 10.23 11.78 15.65
C LYS A 27 9.83 12.29 17.05
N LYS A 28 10.61 13.17 17.65
CA LYS A 28 10.38 13.69 19.01
C LYS A 28 9.13 14.57 19.10
N ASP A 29 8.76 15.23 18.01
CA ASP A 29 7.62 16.15 17.93
C ASP A 29 6.28 15.44 17.75
N LEU A 30 6.31 14.14 17.48
CA LEU A 30 5.11 13.33 17.40
C LEU A 30 4.49 13.12 18.79
N HIS A 31 3.15 13.07 18.83
CA HIS A 31 2.41 12.81 20.04
C HIS A 31 2.92 11.52 20.73
N PRO A 32 3.26 11.53 22.02
CA PRO A 32 3.94 10.42 22.70
C PRO A 32 3.29 9.05 22.48
N GLU A 33 1.96 8.97 22.59
CA GLU A 33 1.20 7.70 22.42
C GLU A 33 1.26 7.13 21.00
N ARG A 34 1.50 7.96 19.99
CA ARG A 34 1.51 7.58 18.58
C ARG A 34 2.90 7.57 17.96
N ARG A 35 3.85 8.15 18.67
CA ARG A 35 5.22 8.41 18.19
C ARG A 35 5.86 7.18 17.56
N GLU A 36 5.93 6.11 18.32
CA GLU A 36 6.59 4.89 17.87
C GLU A 36 5.88 4.25 16.67
N ASN A 37 4.56 4.14 16.71
CA ASN A 37 3.78 3.58 15.61
C ASN A 37 3.88 4.43 14.34
N MET A 38 3.82 5.75 14.45
CA MET A 38 3.95 6.66 13.31
C MET A 38 5.37 6.63 12.73
N HIS A 39 6.38 6.54 13.57
CA HIS A 39 7.77 6.42 13.13
C HIS A 39 8.02 5.08 12.42
N LEU A 40 7.59 3.95 13.00
CA LEU A 40 7.69 2.63 12.37
C LEU A 40 6.98 2.59 11.02
N TYR A 41 5.78 3.16 10.94
CA TYR A 41 5.06 3.25 9.68
C TYR A 41 5.78 4.13 8.63
N ALA A 42 6.38 5.23 9.05
CA ALA A 42 7.18 6.08 8.19
C ALA A 42 8.44 5.36 7.66
N CYS A 43 9.12 4.59 8.52
CA CYS A 43 10.25 3.74 8.12
C CYS A 43 9.80 2.64 7.14
N ALA A 44 8.63 2.04 7.36
CA ALA A 44 8.06 1.06 6.44
C ALA A 44 7.78 1.67 5.06
N LEU A 45 7.20 2.86 5.00
CA LEU A 45 7.00 3.59 3.74
C LEU A 45 8.33 3.90 3.04
N TYR A 46 9.31 4.41 3.79
CA TYR A 46 10.63 4.72 3.23
C TYR A 46 11.26 3.48 2.60
N ASN A 47 11.32 2.37 3.33
CA ASN A 47 11.89 1.11 2.85
C ASN A 47 11.11 0.55 1.65
N PHE A 48 9.78 0.62 1.65
CA PHE A 48 8.96 0.21 0.51
C PHE A 48 9.30 1.00 -0.76
N TYR A 49 9.34 2.33 -0.67
CA TYR A 49 9.66 3.18 -1.83
C TYR A 49 11.14 3.10 -2.26
N SER A 50 12.04 2.67 -1.37
CA SER A 50 13.45 2.40 -1.66
C SER A 50 13.70 0.98 -2.22
N GLY A 51 12.66 0.13 -2.29
CA GLY A 51 12.78 -1.25 -2.77
C GLY A 51 13.27 -2.26 -1.73
N ASN A 52 13.41 -1.86 -0.45
CA ASN A 52 13.84 -2.72 0.65
C ASN A 52 12.61 -3.38 1.29
N PHE A 53 11.98 -4.32 0.59
CA PHE A 53 10.66 -4.84 0.93
C PHE A 53 10.64 -5.69 2.21
N GLU A 54 11.66 -6.49 2.48
CA GLU A 54 11.79 -7.28 3.71
C GLU A 54 11.86 -6.37 4.94
N GLU A 55 12.67 -5.31 4.87
CA GLU A 55 12.79 -4.34 5.95
C GLU A 55 11.50 -3.54 6.14
N ALA A 56 10.83 -3.20 5.03
CA ALA A 56 9.51 -2.57 5.08
C ALA A 56 8.49 -3.46 5.80
N LEU A 57 8.48 -4.77 5.52
CA LEU A 57 7.60 -5.73 6.17
C LEU A 57 7.92 -5.84 7.67
N SER A 58 9.19 -5.93 8.04
CA SER A 58 9.65 -5.97 9.44
C SER A 58 9.14 -4.75 10.23
N HIS A 59 9.25 -3.55 9.66
CA HIS A 59 8.69 -2.36 10.28
C HIS A 59 7.16 -2.41 10.41
N CYS A 60 6.44 -2.85 9.37
CA CYS A 60 4.99 -3.00 9.40
C CYS A 60 4.51 -3.93 10.52
N GLN A 61 5.19 -5.07 10.73
CA GLN A 61 4.84 -6.06 11.76
C GLN A 61 4.99 -5.54 13.18
N ARG A 62 5.86 -4.56 13.40
CA ARG A 62 6.08 -3.93 14.72
C ARG A 62 5.07 -2.84 15.04
N VAL A 63 4.30 -2.34 14.06
CA VAL A 63 3.28 -1.31 14.29
C VAL A 63 2.11 -1.89 15.09
N LYS A 64 1.84 -1.32 16.27
CA LYS A 64 0.67 -1.67 17.07
C LYS A 64 -0.58 -0.95 16.56
N LEU A 65 -1.58 -1.70 16.12
CA LEU A 65 -2.76 -1.19 15.39
C LEU A 65 -3.82 -0.55 16.31
N ASN A 66 -3.49 0.50 17.03
CA ASN A 66 -4.42 1.18 17.94
C ASN A 66 -5.28 2.24 17.23
N HIS A 67 -4.92 2.68 16.02
CA HIS A 67 -5.59 3.73 15.27
C HIS A 67 -6.22 3.23 13.98
N PHE A 68 -7.49 3.58 13.78
CA PHE A 68 -8.31 3.16 12.64
C PHE A 68 -7.72 3.54 11.27
N ALA A 69 -7.39 4.81 11.05
CA ALA A 69 -6.84 5.25 9.75
C ALA A 69 -5.52 4.55 9.42
N LEU A 70 -4.66 4.37 10.42
CA LEU A 70 -3.39 3.68 10.25
C LEU A 70 -3.59 2.19 9.91
N LYS A 71 -4.69 1.56 10.37
CA LYS A 71 -4.99 0.15 10.03
C LYS A 71 -5.21 -0.07 8.55
N ILE A 72 -5.94 0.83 7.89
CA ILE A 72 -6.19 0.76 6.43
C ILE A 72 -4.88 0.90 5.68
N ASP A 73 -4.14 1.95 5.99
CA ASP A 73 -2.88 2.25 5.31
C ASP A 73 -1.86 1.13 5.49
N LEU A 74 -1.74 0.61 6.72
CA LEU A 74 -0.80 -0.45 7.03
C LEU A 74 -1.15 -1.76 6.32
N LYS A 75 -2.43 -2.16 6.34
CA LYS A 75 -2.87 -3.37 5.62
C LYS A 75 -2.67 -3.25 4.12
N SER A 76 -2.94 -2.07 3.55
CA SER A 76 -2.69 -1.81 2.13
C SER A 76 -1.20 -1.87 1.80
N LEU A 77 -0.34 -1.26 2.62
CA LEU A 77 1.11 -1.32 2.44
C LEU A 77 1.63 -2.76 2.56
N MET A 78 1.19 -3.51 3.56
CA MET A 78 1.57 -4.92 3.73
C MET A 78 1.17 -5.78 2.52
N LEU A 79 -0.01 -5.56 1.93
CA LEU A 79 -0.43 -6.26 0.73
C LEU A 79 0.47 -5.94 -0.48
N MET A 80 0.85 -4.68 -0.66
CA MET A 80 1.79 -4.29 -1.71
C MET A 80 3.17 -4.93 -1.47
N ILE A 81 3.66 -4.95 -0.23
CA ILE A 81 4.93 -5.59 0.14
C ILE A 81 4.86 -7.09 -0.13
N CYS A 82 3.80 -7.78 0.28
CA CYS A 82 3.63 -9.21 0.01
C CYS A 82 3.62 -9.49 -1.50
N TYR A 83 3.04 -8.60 -2.30
CA TYR A 83 3.08 -8.73 -3.75
C TYR A 83 4.51 -8.59 -4.29
N GLU A 84 5.29 -7.62 -3.83
CA GLU A 84 6.69 -7.45 -4.26
C GLU A 84 7.57 -8.65 -3.86
N LEU A 85 7.33 -9.23 -2.69
CA LEU A 85 8.05 -10.40 -2.16
C LEU A 85 7.50 -11.76 -2.64
N ASP A 86 6.48 -11.77 -3.49
CA ASP A 86 5.79 -12.99 -3.97
C ASP A 86 5.23 -13.89 -2.85
N GLN A 87 4.79 -13.28 -1.74
CA GLN A 87 4.26 -13.95 -0.56
C GLN A 87 2.73 -14.09 -0.62
N GLU A 88 2.20 -14.89 -1.56
CA GLU A 88 0.75 -15.04 -1.80
C GLU A 88 0.01 -15.58 -0.56
N ILE A 89 0.57 -16.53 0.18
CA ILE A 89 -0.04 -17.10 1.39
C ILE A 89 -0.24 -16.02 2.46
N SER A 90 0.80 -15.24 2.73
CA SER A 90 0.73 -14.12 3.68
C SER A 90 -0.28 -13.07 3.22
N ALA A 91 -0.29 -12.74 1.92
CA ALA A 91 -1.25 -11.81 1.34
C ALA A 91 -2.69 -12.27 1.54
N ASN A 92 -3.01 -13.55 1.35
CA ASN A 92 -4.36 -14.10 1.54
C ASN A 92 -4.85 -13.92 2.98
N SER A 93 -4.00 -14.18 3.97
CA SER A 93 -4.33 -13.96 5.39
C SER A 93 -4.62 -12.46 5.68
N ILE A 94 -3.82 -11.56 5.10
CA ILE A 94 -4.05 -10.11 5.23
C ILE A 94 -5.35 -9.71 4.54
N ILE A 95 -5.63 -10.23 3.34
CA ILE A 95 -6.86 -9.97 2.57
C ILE A 95 -8.08 -10.33 3.40
N ASP A 96 -8.12 -11.52 3.99
CA ASP A 96 -9.27 -11.97 4.77
C ASP A 96 -9.51 -11.11 6.00
N SER A 97 -8.44 -10.81 6.75
CA SER A 97 -8.53 -9.92 7.90
C SER A 97 -8.89 -8.48 7.51
N PHE A 98 -8.49 -8.02 6.32
CA PHE A 98 -8.82 -6.69 5.82
C PHE A 98 -10.28 -6.61 5.35
N ARG A 99 -10.77 -7.63 4.64
CA ARG A 99 -12.20 -7.74 4.25
C ARG A 99 -13.10 -7.70 5.47
N HIS A 100 -12.78 -8.50 6.49
CA HIS A 100 -13.51 -8.52 7.75
C HIS A 100 -13.51 -7.13 8.42
N PHE A 101 -12.34 -6.48 8.49
CA PHE A 101 -12.20 -5.14 9.06
C PHE A 101 -13.05 -4.10 8.32
N ILE A 102 -13.00 -4.06 6.97
CA ILE A 102 -13.76 -3.12 6.14
C ILE A 102 -15.28 -3.35 6.30
N THR A 103 -15.71 -4.60 6.36
CA THR A 103 -17.13 -4.95 6.44
C THR A 103 -17.73 -4.55 7.77
N ASN A 104 -17.03 -4.82 8.88
CA ASN A 104 -17.55 -4.61 10.22
C ASN A 104 -17.31 -3.21 10.78
N ASN A 105 -16.57 -2.37 10.08
CA ASN A 105 -16.24 -1.05 10.58
C ASN A 105 -17.30 -0.02 10.21
N ARG A 106 -17.98 0.55 11.22
CA ARG A 106 -19.04 1.53 11.05
C ARG A 106 -18.55 2.95 10.76
N ILE A 107 -17.27 3.24 11.00
CA ILE A 107 -16.66 4.56 10.79
C ILE A 107 -16.39 4.82 9.31
N LEU A 108 -16.16 3.77 8.51
CA LEU A 108 -15.94 3.90 7.08
C LEU A 108 -17.19 4.36 6.34
N SER A 109 -17.04 5.41 5.54
CA SER A 109 -18.06 5.78 4.57
C SER A 109 -18.26 4.67 3.51
N VAL A 110 -19.43 4.67 2.89
CA VAL A 110 -19.72 3.71 1.79
C VAL A 110 -18.72 3.86 0.66
N ALA A 111 -18.33 5.08 0.31
CA ALA A 111 -17.37 5.37 -0.74
C ALA A 111 -15.97 4.81 -0.41
N GLU A 112 -15.49 5.07 0.82
CA GLU A 112 -14.18 4.55 1.25
C GLU A 112 -14.18 3.03 1.30
N ARG A 113 -15.22 2.42 1.83
CA ARG A 113 -15.39 0.96 1.84
C ARG A 113 -15.33 0.36 0.45
N ARG A 114 -15.97 1.00 -0.54
CA ARG A 114 -15.92 0.58 -1.94
C ARG A 114 -14.49 0.65 -2.49
N LYS A 115 -13.78 1.76 -2.26
CA LYS A 115 -12.38 1.93 -2.68
C LYS A 115 -11.48 0.83 -2.14
N GLN A 116 -11.59 0.51 -0.85
CA GLN A 116 -10.77 -0.51 -0.23
C GLN A 116 -11.10 -1.93 -0.73
N LYS A 117 -12.38 -2.23 -0.96
CA LYS A 117 -12.80 -3.50 -1.57
C LYS A 117 -12.23 -3.65 -2.99
N SER A 118 -12.30 -2.60 -3.81
CA SER A 118 -11.73 -2.60 -5.16
C SER A 118 -10.22 -2.76 -5.14
N PHE A 119 -9.52 -2.15 -4.18
CA PHE A 119 -8.08 -2.34 -4.02
C PHE A 119 -7.73 -3.80 -3.68
N ILE A 120 -8.44 -4.43 -2.74
CA ILE A 120 -8.25 -5.85 -2.40
C ILE A 120 -8.50 -6.73 -3.63
N GLU A 121 -9.53 -6.46 -4.41
CA GLU A 121 -9.82 -7.20 -5.63
C GLU A 121 -8.69 -7.08 -6.66
N VAL A 122 -8.16 -5.88 -6.84
CA VAL A 122 -7.01 -5.63 -7.73
C VAL A 122 -5.79 -6.44 -7.29
N ILE A 123 -5.43 -6.41 -6.00
CA ILE A 123 -4.30 -7.19 -5.47
C ILE A 123 -4.51 -8.70 -5.72
N THR A 124 -5.69 -9.21 -5.43
CA THR A 124 -6.03 -10.62 -5.67
C THR A 124 -5.82 -11.00 -7.14
N LYS A 125 -6.33 -10.18 -8.06
CA LYS A 125 -6.19 -10.42 -9.50
C LYS A 125 -4.76 -10.26 -10.00
N LEU A 126 -3.95 -9.38 -9.40
CA LEU A 126 -2.53 -9.26 -9.72
C LEU A 126 -1.76 -10.55 -9.38
N PHE A 127 -2.02 -11.16 -8.21
CA PHE A 127 -1.44 -12.47 -7.87
C PHE A 127 -1.90 -13.56 -8.84
N MET A 128 -3.21 -13.63 -9.14
CA MET A 128 -3.75 -14.60 -10.10
C MET A 128 -3.12 -14.46 -11.48
N LEU A 129 -2.97 -13.23 -11.97
CA LEU A 129 -2.35 -12.95 -13.26
C LEU A 129 -0.87 -13.35 -13.27
N ARG A 130 -0.11 -13.00 -12.23
CA ARG A 130 1.31 -13.37 -12.09
C ARG A 130 1.49 -14.89 -12.11
N ARG A 131 0.65 -15.63 -11.37
CA ARG A 131 0.73 -17.08 -11.27
C ARG A 131 0.31 -17.81 -12.54
N SER A 132 -0.79 -17.38 -13.17
CA SER A 132 -1.39 -18.12 -14.28
C SER A 132 -0.97 -17.63 -15.66
N GLY A 133 -0.49 -16.38 -15.77
CA GLY A 133 -0.28 -15.71 -17.06
C GLY A 133 -1.58 -15.47 -17.85
N ASN A 134 -2.76 -15.74 -17.26
CA ASN A 134 -4.05 -15.64 -17.97
C ASN A 134 -4.46 -14.18 -18.19
N LEU A 135 -4.45 -13.75 -19.45
CA LEU A 135 -4.75 -12.39 -19.87
C LEU A 135 -6.19 -11.94 -19.54
N SER A 136 -7.11 -12.87 -19.24
CA SER A 136 -8.47 -12.48 -18.82
C SER A 136 -8.44 -11.62 -17.55
N TYR A 137 -7.59 -11.94 -16.59
CA TYR A 137 -7.38 -11.13 -15.39
C TYR A 137 -6.83 -9.73 -15.74
N GLY A 138 -6.01 -9.63 -16.76
CA GLY A 138 -5.50 -8.35 -17.27
C GLY A 138 -6.61 -7.44 -17.79
N TYR A 139 -7.59 -7.97 -18.51
CA TYR A 139 -8.75 -7.20 -18.99
C TYR A 139 -9.64 -6.72 -17.84
N GLU A 140 -9.86 -7.57 -16.84
CA GLU A 140 -10.62 -7.20 -15.66
C GLU A 140 -9.90 -6.12 -14.84
N LEU A 141 -8.59 -6.24 -14.68
CA LEU A 141 -7.76 -5.23 -14.03
C LEU A 141 -7.83 -3.88 -14.73
N LYS A 142 -7.79 -3.84 -16.06
CA LYS A 142 -7.96 -2.59 -16.83
C LYS A 142 -9.28 -1.88 -16.52
N LYS A 143 -10.38 -2.63 -16.37
CA LYS A 143 -11.67 -2.07 -15.97
C LYS A 143 -11.66 -1.51 -14.56
N LEU A 144 -11.04 -2.24 -13.61
CA LEU A 144 -10.96 -1.82 -12.23
C LEU A 144 -10.13 -0.55 -12.03
N ILE A 145 -9.00 -0.42 -12.73
CA ILE A 145 -8.12 0.77 -12.61
C ILE A 145 -8.69 2.03 -13.24
N ALA A 146 -9.75 1.92 -14.06
CA ALA A 146 -10.48 3.11 -14.55
C ALA A 146 -11.18 3.86 -13.41
N ASN A 147 -11.47 3.19 -12.31
CA ASN A 147 -12.06 3.78 -11.12
C ASN A 147 -11.03 4.54 -10.27
N ASP A 148 -11.54 5.30 -9.29
CA ASP A 148 -10.72 5.94 -8.27
C ASP A 148 -10.23 4.89 -7.26
N LEU A 149 -8.96 4.48 -7.40
CA LEU A 149 -8.31 3.46 -6.58
C LEU A 149 -7.18 4.04 -5.74
N PRO A 150 -7.01 3.58 -4.49
CA PRO A 150 -5.79 3.85 -3.75
C PRO A 150 -4.59 3.21 -4.46
N TYR A 151 -3.42 3.86 -4.35
CA TYR A 151 -2.16 3.36 -4.89
C TYR A 151 -2.15 3.09 -6.41
N LYS A 152 -3.00 3.78 -7.17
CA LYS A 152 -3.19 3.59 -8.62
C LYS A 152 -1.87 3.57 -9.39
N LYS A 153 -0.94 4.48 -9.09
CA LYS A 153 0.36 4.55 -9.76
C LYS A 153 1.17 3.27 -9.60
N TRP A 154 1.23 2.71 -8.39
CA TRP A 154 1.91 1.43 -8.14
C TRP A 154 1.22 0.28 -8.90
N ILE A 155 -0.11 0.22 -8.90
CA ILE A 155 -0.87 -0.77 -9.67
C ILE A 155 -0.55 -0.68 -11.16
N GLU A 156 -0.52 0.52 -11.74
CA GLU A 156 -0.17 0.75 -13.14
C GLU A 156 1.26 0.29 -13.45
N GLU A 157 2.22 0.53 -12.56
CA GLU A 157 3.59 0.01 -12.68
C GLU A 157 3.60 -1.53 -12.75
N LYS A 158 2.85 -2.23 -11.88
CA LYS A 158 2.77 -3.70 -11.90
C LYS A 158 2.10 -4.22 -13.19
N LEU A 159 1.11 -3.54 -13.73
CA LEU A 159 0.49 -3.90 -14.99
C LEU A 159 1.42 -3.69 -16.20
N LEU A 160 2.31 -2.69 -16.12
CA LEU A 160 3.39 -2.51 -17.09
C LEU A 160 4.40 -3.66 -17.03
N ASP A 161 4.83 -4.03 -15.83
CA ASP A 161 5.77 -5.13 -15.61
C ASP A 161 5.21 -6.48 -16.13
N LEU A 162 3.91 -6.70 -15.95
CA LEU A 162 3.19 -7.88 -16.46
C LEU A 162 2.78 -7.76 -17.95
N LYS A 163 3.19 -6.70 -18.65
CA LYS A 163 2.87 -6.41 -20.08
C LYS A 163 1.37 -6.32 -20.38
N VAL A 164 0.55 -6.07 -19.38
CA VAL A 164 -0.91 -5.91 -19.54
C VAL A 164 -1.27 -4.58 -20.19
N ILE A 165 -0.52 -3.52 -19.89
CA ILE A 165 -0.64 -2.19 -20.49
C ILE A 165 0.69 -1.81 -21.14
N LYS A 166 0.63 -0.94 -22.16
CA LYS A 166 1.82 -0.36 -22.79
C LYS A 166 2.18 0.96 -22.10
N ARG A 167 3.46 1.31 -22.03
CA ARG A 167 3.88 2.66 -21.65
C ARG A 167 3.22 3.65 -22.62
N LYS A 168 2.54 4.65 -22.05
CA LYS A 168 2.14 5.80 -22.86
C LYS A 168 3.44 6.53 -23.23
N ASP A 169 3.72 6.62 -24.54
CA ASP A 169 4.80 7.50 -25.01
C ASP A 169 4.52 8.90 -24.46
N ARG A 170 5.44 9.40 -23.64
CA ARG A 170 5.39 10.79 -23.17
C ARG A 170 5.70 11.65 -24.40
N LYS A 171 4.65 12.25 -24.99
CA LYS A 171 4.80 13.39 -25.87
C LYS A 171 5.19 14.63 -25.06
#